data_bdc641cf6bdc9744c1ce8f8e98c794a9
#
_entry.id   bdc641cf6bdc9744c1ce8f8e98c794a9
#
_cell.length_a   1.000
_cell.length_b   1.000
_cell.length_c   1.000
_cell.angle_alpha   90.00
_cell.angle_beta   90.00
_cell.angle_gamma   90.00
#
_symmetry.space_group_name_H-M   'P 1'
#
loop_
_entity.id
_entity.type
_entity.pdbx_description
1 polymer ?
#
loop_
_entity_poly.entity_id
_entity_poly.type
_entity_poly.pdbx_seq_one_letter_code
_entity_poly.pdbx_strand_id
1 'polypeptide(L)'
;MASCLLFAGGWVLPLVSCSQAPDPNTLVMIIESNPTNLDPRVGIDAQSERIGELLFDALLTRDEHLNVQPGLAERWEIPDPLTYVFHLHRGVTFHDGRPLTSRDVKWTFDSLLEGKIRSTKSAAYRFVDHIDAPDVFTVVFHLKEPNATLLWNLSEGASGIVPYGSLDEITRKPIGTGPFKFVSAEQDKDVIVERNDNYWGAKARLARVRFTVVPDSTTRALELRKGSADAAINALTSDTIVALQREPNLQVERAPGTVLSYLAFNLRDPTLQDVRVRQAIAYAIDRGPLLQYIWRGFAQPALSVLPPQSWAYDQDVAAYPHDPEKARQLLDAAGYQARDGVRFHLTMKTSTEESTRLLAAVLQQQLRDVGIALDIRTFEFATFFADVTSGAFQLYSLRWIGGNEDPDIFEYSFHSNRFPPKGANRSFYSNPRIDSLIDQARRQTDQNARKRLYAEVQEVLAQDVPYINLWYFDNVLVHTRRVRNATLNPSGNYDFLKTAEISTQ
;
A
#
# COMPACT_ATOMS: atom_id res chain seq x y z
N MET A 1 79.03 -29.61 21.48
CA MET A 1 78.20 -28.52 21.07
C MET A 1 77.01 -29.16 20.31
N ALA A 2 75.89 -29.36 20.98
CA ALA A 2 74.70 -29.97 20.41
C ALA A 2 73.66 -28.88 20.17
N SER A 3 73.20 -28.73 18.91
CA SER A 3 72.21 -27.76 18.52
C SER A 3 70.88 -28.43 18.52
N CYS A 4 69.95 -28.02 19.40
CA CYS A 4 68.55 -28.43 19.40
C CYS A 4 67.73 -27.57 18.40
N LEU A 5 67.16 -28.19 17.39
CA LEU A 5 66.15 -27.62 16.53
C LEU A 5 64.73 -27.89 17.12
N LEU A 6 64.05 -26.81 17.54
CA LEU A 6 62.68 -26.86 17.98
C LEU A 6 61.75 -26.72 16.72
N PHE A 7 60.99 -27.75 16.42
CA PHE A 7 59.88 -27.71 15.45
C PHE A 7 58.62 -27.16 16.14
N ALA A 8 58.20 -25.94 15.77
CA ALA A 8 56.92 -25.39 16.17
C ALA A 8 55.82 -25.90 15.20
N GLY A 9 55.08 -26.91 15.62
CA GLY A 9 53.89 -27.38 14.90
C GLY A 9 52.72 -26.41 15.09
N GLY A 10 52.43 -25.61 14.07
CA GLY A 10 51.24 -24.76 14.05
C GLY A 10 49.96 -25.61 13.81
N TRP A 11 49.09 -25.69 14.80
CA TRP A 11 47.75 -26.26 14.66
C TRP A 11 46.87 -25.26 13.95
N VAL A 12 46.54 -25.51 12.68
CA VAL A 12 45.49 -24.80 11.94
C VAL A 12 44.16 -25.43 12.37
N LEU A 13 43.44 -24.76 13.27
CA LEU A 13 42.06 -25.12 13.56
C LEU A 13 41.20 -24.70 12.35
N PRO A 14 40.47 -25.63 11.71
CA PRO A 14 39.52 -25.26 10.70
C PRO A 14 38.36 -24.49 11.38
N LEU A 15 38.17 -23.22 11.03
CA LEU A 15 36.96 -22.47 11.31
C LEU A 15 35.82 -23.13 10.53
N VAL A 16 35.17 -24.11 11.13
CA VAL A 16 33.90 -24.63 10.64
C VAL A 16 32.85 -23.53 10.88
N SER A 17 32.60 -22.74 9.86
CA SER A 17 31.42 -21.88 9.82
C SER A 17 30.22 -22.81 9.80
N CYS A 18 29.59 -23.04 10.95
CA CYS A 18 28.29 -23.68 11.05
C CYS A 18 27.25 -22.74 10.45
N SER A 19 27.05 -22.79 9.13
CA SER A 19 25.78 -22.37 8.58
C SER A 19 24.77 -23.41 9.05
N GLN A 20 23.94 -23.10 10.04
CA GLN A 20 22.80 -23.93 10.39
C GLN A 20 21.96 -24.10 9.11
N ALA A 21 21.73 -25.35 8.72
CA ALA A 21 20.79 -25.64 7.66
C ALA A 21 19.44 -24.99 8.01
N PRO A 22 18.74 -24.37 7.04
CA PRO A 22 17.43 -23.78 7.28
C PRO A 22 16.53 -24.82 7.93
N ASP A 23 15.81 -24.42 9.00
CA ASP A 23 14.78 -25.29 9.60
C ASP A 23 13.78 -25.67 8.50
N PRO A 24 13.61 -26.97 8.19
CA PRO A 24 12.76 -27.40 7.08
C PRO A 24 11.29 -26.98 7.25
N ASN A 25 10.87 -26.66 8.47
CA ASN A 25 9.50 -26.26 8.81
C ASN A 25 9.30 -24.75 8.89
N THR A 26 10.35 -23.94 8.65
CA THR A 26 10.29 -22.49 8.70
C THR A 26 10.45 -21.90 7.31
N LEU A 27 9.50 -21.07 6.88
CA LEU A 27 9.65 -20.22 5.70
C LEU A 27 10.43 -18.95 6.11
N VAL A 28 11.54 -18.68 5.42
CA VAL A 28 12.33 -17.46 5.62
C VAL A 28 11.93 -16.43 4.56
N MET A 29 11.25 -15.38 4.98
CA MET A 29 10.85 -14.27 4.13
C MET A 29 11.72 -13.04 4.40
N ILE A 30 12.29 -12.45 3.36
CA ILE A 30 13.07 -11.22 3.48
C ILE A 30 12.16 -10.01 3.40
N ILE A 31 12.38 -9.07 4.33
CA ILE A 31 11.75 -7.76 4.36
C ILE A 31 12.82 -6.65 4.39
N GLU A 32 12.46 -5.45 3.95
CA GLU A 32 13.40 -4.32 3.82
C GLU A 32 13.65 -3.56 5.13
N SER A 33 12.71 -3.61 6.07
CA SER A 33 12.78 -2.88 7.34
C SER A 33 12.03 -3.60 8.45
N ASN A 34 12.34 -3.25 9.70
CA ASN A 34 11.56 -3.73 10.85
C ASN A 34 10.13 -3.17 10.84
N PRO A 35 9.13 -3.93 11.34
CA PRO A 35 7.90 -3.32 11.80
C PRO A 35 8.20 -2.37 12.97
N THR A 36 7.64 -1.18 12.93
CA THR A 36 7.84 -0.19 14.01
C THR A 36 6.96 -0.47 15.23
N ASN A 37 5.77 -1.03 15.01
CA ASN A 37 4.83 -1.37 16.07
C ASN A 37 3.80 -2.41 15.60
N LEU A 38 3.73 -3.55 16.27
CA LEU A 38 2.77 -4.62 15.92
C LEU A 38 1.39 -4.46 16.57
N ASP A 39 1.14 -3.41 17.38
CA ASP A 39 -0.21 -3.05 17.80
C ASP A 39 -0.98 -2.52 16.57
N PRO A 40 -2.08 -3.19 16.14
CA PRO A 40 -2.81 -2.80 14.93
C PRO A 40 -3.42 -1.40 15.04
N ARG A 41 -3.62 -0.89 16.25
CA ARG A 41 -4.13 0.46 16.50
C ARG A 41 -3.07 1.55 16.27
N VAL A 42 -1.78 1.20 16.26
CA VAL A 42 -0.65 2.16 16.27
C VAL A 42 0.25 2.03 15.06
N GLY A 43 0.61 0.80 14.67
CA GLY A 43 1.53 0.54 13.54
C GLY A 43 0.97 1.09 12.23
N ILE A 44 1.76 1.94 11.53
CA ILE A 44 1.36 2.62 10.27
C ILE A 44 2.34 2.36 9.13
N ASP A 45 3.47 1.70 9.40
CA ASP A 45 4.39 1.29 8.35
C ASP A 45 3.95 -0.03 7.72
N ALA A 46 4.35 -0.25 6.47
CA ALA A 46 3.92 -1.40 5.69
C ALA A 46 4.24 -2.76 6.35
N GLN A 47 5.36 -2.87 7.06
CA GLN A 47 5.73 -4.14 7.71
C GLN A 47 4.88 -4.39 8.96
N SER A 48 4.60 -3.34 9.75
CA SER A 48 3.71 -3.41 10.90
C SER A 48 2.29 -3.87 10.49
N GLU A 49 1.76 -3.29 9.41
CA GLU A 49 0.43 -3.64 8.90
C GLU A 49 0.39 -5.06 8.35
N ARG A 50 1.29 -5.41 7.43
CA ARG A 50 1.32 -6.73 6.78
C ARG A 50 1.55 -7.90 7.74
N ILE A 51 2.44 -7.73 8.74
CA ILE A 51 2.65 -8.76 9.77
C ILE A 51 1.48 -8.74 10.75
N GLY A 52 0.93 -7.57 11.06
CA GLY A 52 -0.27 -7.42 11.89
C GLY A 52 -1.47 -8.19 11.35
N GLU A 53 -1.71 -8.17 10.03
CA GLU A 53 -2.78 -8.93 9.35
C GLU A 53 -2.67 -10.46 9.49
N LEU A 54 -1.49 -10.97 9.85
CA LEU A 54 -1.32 -12.38 10.17
C LEU A 54 -1.60 -12.69 11.65
N LEU A 55 -1.48 -11.69 12.52
CA LEU A 55 -1.65 -11.83 13.97
C LEU A 55 -3.05 -11.46 14.44
N PHE A 56 -3.71 -10.54 13.77
CA PHE A 56 -5.00 -9.99 14.18
C PHE A 56 -6.02 -10.10 13.05
N ASP A 57 -7.23 -10.54 13.37
CA ASP A 57 -8.34 -10.41 12.44
C ASP A 57 -9.11 -9.10 12.70
N ALA A 58 -9.64 -8.52 11.64
CA ALA A 58 -10.55 -7.38 11.66
C ALA A 58 -12.02 -7.85 11.70
N LEU A 59 -12.95 -6.92 11.95
CA LEU A 59 -14.40 -7.23 11.90
C LEU A 59 -14.83 -7.72 10.52
N LEU A 60 -14.28 -7.13 9.47
CA LEU A 60 -14.58 -7.42 8.09
C LEU A 60 -13.28 -7.76 7.35
N THR A 61 -13.39 -8.32 6.16
CA THR A 61 -12.27 -8.57 5.25
C THR A 61 -12.59 -8.06 3.84
N ARG A 62 -11.76 -8.35 2.86
CA ARG A 62 -11.96 -7.96 1.45
C ARG A 62 -11.69 -9.13 0.53
N ASP A 63 -12.44 -9.20 -0.57
CA ASP A 63 -12.18 -10.14 -1.66
C ASP A 63 -11.14 -9.58 -2.66
N GLU A 64 -10.86 -10.33 -3.72
CA GLU A 64 -9.94 -9.96 -4.79
C GLU A 64 -10.40 -8.75 -5.64
N HIS A 65 -11.70 -8.39 -5.53
CA HIS A 65 -12.31 -7.22 -6.15
C HIS A 65 -12.45 -6.03 -5.19
N LEU A 66 -11.78 -6.11 -4.03
CA LEU A 66 -11.82 -5.12 -2.97
C LEU A 66 -13.25 -4.84 -2.44
N ASN A 67 -14.16 -5.82 -2.57
CA ASN A 67 -15.46 -5.75 -1.90
C ASN A 67 -15.31 -6.18 -0.45
N VAL A 68 -16.04 -5.50 0.43
CA VAL A 68 -16.09 -5.86 1.85
C VAL A 68 -16.79 -7.21 2.03
N GLN A 69 -16.19 -8.08 2.83
CA GLN A 69 -16.63 -9.43 3.14
C GLN A 69 -16.70 -9.66 4.66
N PRO A 70 -17.45 -10.67 5.14
CA PRO A 70 -17.39 -11.10 6.52
C PRO A 70 -15.96 -11.41 7.01
N GLY A 71 -15.66 -11.04 8.26
CA GLY A 71 -14.43 -11.33 8.99
C GLY A 71 -14.79 -11.90 10.36
N LEU A 72 -14.37 -11.26 11.45
CA LEU A 72 -14.84 -11.61 12.81
C LEU A 72 -16.34 -11.39 12.97
N ALA A 73 -16.94 -10.48 12.21
CA ALA A 73 -18.39 -10.39 12.05
C ALA A 73 -18.85 -11.32 10.94
N GLU A 74 -19.72 -12.27 11.24
CA GLU A 74 -20.31 -13.19 10.25
C GLU A 74 -21.32 -12.50 9.33
N ARG A 75 -21.95 -11.43 9.80
CA ARG A 75 -22.89 -10.58 9.07
C ARG A 75 -23.04 -9.22 9.74
N TRP A 76 -23.56 -8.26 8.99
CA TRP A 76 -23.93 -6.95 9.50
C TRP A 76 -25.25 -6.46 8.90
N GLU A 77 -25.86 -5.49 9.59
CA GLU A 77 -27.12 -4.84 9.18
C GLU A 77 -26.96 -3.32 9.32
N ILE A 78 -27.62 -2.57 8.44
CA ILE A 78 -27.65 -1.10 8.47
C ILE A 78 -29.12 -0.67 8.52
N PRO A 79 -29.75 -0.70 9.73
CA PRO A 79 -31.17 -0.41 9.88
C PRO A 79 -31.51 1.05 9.51
N ASP A 80 -30.55 1.95 9.67
CA ASP A 80 -30.62 3.33 9.24
C ASP A 80 -29.20 3.85 8.92
N PRO A 81 -29.05 5.00 8.24
CA PRO A 81 -27.73 5.50 7.80
C PRO A 81 -26.73 5.84 8.93
N LEU A 82 -27.17 5.88 10.18
CA LEU A 82 -26.33 6.20 11.35
C LEU A 82 -26.03 5.00 12.23
N THR A 83 -26.64 3.83 11.94
CA THR A 83 -26.54 2.65 12.82
C THR A 83 -26.04 1.44 12.03
N TYR A 84 -24.94 0.85 12.49
CA TYR A 84 -24.34 -0.36 11.92
C TYR A 84 -24.27 -1.44 13.01
N VAL A 85 -24.96 -2.56 12.78
CA VAL A 85 -25.05 -3.69 13.73
C VAL A 85 -24.23 -4.84 13.20
N PHE A 86 -23.23 -5.30 13.95
CA PHE A 86 -22.34 -6.41 13.59
C PHE A 86 -22.61 -7.60 14.49
N HIS A 87 -22.74 -8.80 13.92
CA HIS A 87 -22.91 -10.05 14.62
C HIS A 87 -21.63 -10.87 14.53
N LEU A 88 -21.02 -11.17 15.67
CA LEU A 88 -19.72 -11.84 15.75
C LEU A 88 -19.83 -13.35 15.61
N HIS A 89 -18.84 -13.98 14.99
CA HIS A 89 -18.65 -15.42 15.00
C HIS A 89 -18.54 -15.95 16.45
N ARG A 90 -19.19 -17.07 16.73
CA ARG A 90 -19.10 -17.78 18.00
C ARG A 90 -17.86 -18.68 18.02
N GLY A 91 -17.26 -18.85 19.19
CA GLY A 91 -16.15 -19.79 19.40
C GLY A 91 -14.78 -19.27 18.96
N VAL A 92 -14.67 -18.01 18.53
CA VAL A 92 -13.38 -17.37 18.25
C VAL A 92 -12.63 -17.16 19.56
N THR A 93 -11.33 -17.48 19.56
CA THR A 93 -10.45 -17.27 20.72
C THR A 93 -9.21 -16.48 20.33
N PHE A 94 -8.74 -15.64 21.25
CA PHE A 94 -7.43 -15.02 21.13
C PHE A 94 -6.30 -16.06 21.25
N HIS A 95 -5.09 -15.69 20.89
CA HIS A 95 -3.89 -16.54 20.94
C HIS A 95 -3.59 -17.11 22.33
N ASP A 96 -4.05 -16.45 23.38
CA ASP A 96 -3.90 -16.86 24.79
C ASP A 96 -5.07 -17.73 25.29
N GLY A 97 -6.04 -18.05 24.44
CA GLY A 97 -7.18 -18.90 24.72
C GLY A 97 -8.41 -18.17 25.30
N ARG A 98 -8.34 -16.85 25.55
CA ARG A 98 -9.52 -16.08 25.95
C ARG A 98 -10.53 -16.03 24.80
N PRO A 99 -11.86 -16.14 25.08
CA PRO A 99 -12.88 -15.97 24.05
C PRO A 99 -12.96 -14.52 23.58
N LEU A 100 -13.16 -14.34 22.26
CA LEU A 100 -13.50 -13.04 21.67
C LEU A 100 -14.96 -12.71 22.00
N THR A 101 -15.19 -11.46 22.40
CA THR A 101 -16.52 -10.93 22.70
C THR A 101 -16.71 -9.52 22.11
N SER A 102 -17.94 -9.04 22.10
CA SER A 102 -18.27 -7.66 21.71
C SER A 102 -17.53 -6.58 22.53
N ARG A 103 -17.14 -6.91 23.79
CA ARG A 103 -16.36 -6.00 24.65
C ARG A 103 -14.96 -5.75 24.09
N ASP A 104 -14.36 -6.74 23.46
CA ASP A 104 -13.02 -6.62 22.87
C ASP A 104 -13.06 -5.69 21.65
N VAL A 105 -14.08 -5.83 20.82
CA VAL A 105 -14.33 -4.95 19.69
C VAL A 105 -14.57 -3.52 20.15
N LYS A 106 -15.52 -3.33 21.08
CA LYS A 106 -15.78 -2.00 21.65
C LYS A 106 -14.52 -1.39 22.25
N TRP A 107 -13.75 -2.14 23.03
CA TRP A 107 -12.48 -1.67 23.61
C TRP A 107 -11.47 -1.23 22.57
N THR A 108 -11.32 -2.00 21.50
CA THR A 108 -10.37 -1.69 20.43
C THR A 108 -10.60 -0.29 19.89
N PHE A 109 -11.85 0.04 19.54
CA PHE A 109 -12.18 1.35 18.95
C PHE A 109 -12.35 2.46 20.00
N ASP A 110 -12.96 2.19 21.17
CA ASP A 110 -13.05 3.18 22.24
C ASP A 110 -11.68 3.65 22.70
N SER A 111 -10.69 2.75 22.76
CA SER A 111 -9.31 3.11 23.13
C SER A 111 -8.67 4.13 22.20
N LEU A 112 -9.07 4.13 20.92
CA LEU A 112 -8.66 5.12 19.92
C LEU A 112 -9.49 6.41 20.03
N LEU A 113 -10.82 6.29 20.12
CA LEU A 113 -11.76 7.42 20.13
C LEU A 113 -11.63 8.26 21.39
N GLU A 114 -11.40 7.63 22.54
CA GLU A 114 -11.21 8.30 23.83
C GLU A 114 -9.76 8.75 24.06
N GLY A 115 -8.85 8.48 23.12
CA GLY A 115 -7.45 8.86 23.22
C GLY A 115 -6.63 8.11 24.29
N LYS A 116 -7.11 6.94 24.75
CA LYS A 116 -6.34 6.04 25.62
C LYS A 116 -5.09 5.52 24.90
N ILE A 117 -5.21 5.28 23.60
CA ILE A 117 -4.11 4.97 22.68
C ILE A 117 -3.94 6.15 21.73
N ARG A 118 -2.75 6.74 21.72
CA ARG A 118 -2.42 7.84 20.78
C ARG A 118 -2.07 7.25 19.41
N SER A 119 -2.94 7.50 18.45
CA SER A 119 -2.76 7.00 17.09
C SER A 119 -3.34 7.95 16.06
N THR A 120 -2.65 8.07 14.91
CA THR A 120 -3.17 8.79 13.75
C THR A 120 -4.36 8.07 13.11
N LYS A 121 -4.51 6.77 13.33
CA LYS A 121 -5.64 5.95 12.85
C LYS A 121 -6.98 6.35 13.46
N SER A 122 -7.01 7.00 14.62
CA SER A 122 -8.23 7.53 15.22
C SER A 122 -9.00 8.48 14.30
N ALA A 123 -8.30 9.16 13.39
CA ALA A 123 -8.92 10.07 12.43
C ALA A 123 -9.91 9.37 11.47
N ALA A 124 -9.68 8.09 11.16
CA ALA A 124 -10.54 7.28 10.31
C ALA A 124 -11.91 6.97 10.94
N TYR A 125 -12.04 7.11 12.26
CA TYR A 125 -13.27 6.80 13.03
C TYR A 125 -13.91 8.03 13.67
N ARG A 126 -13.48 9.27 13.34
CA ARG A 126 -13.96 10.52 13.95
C ARG A 126 -15.47 10.76 13.80
N PHE A 127 -16.09 10.15 12.79
CA PHE A 127 -17.54 10.21 12.54
C PHE A 127 -18.33 9.21 13.38
N VAL A 128 -17.69 8.31 14.11
CA VAL A 128 -18.33 7.45 15.12
C VAL A 128 -18.67 8.29 16.34
N ASP A 129 -19.92 8.19 16.80
CA ASP A 129 -20.37 8.85 18.03
C ASP A 129 -20.04 8.00 19.24
N HIS A 130 -20.56 6.77 19.27
CA HIS A 130 -20.28 5.78 20.31
C HIS A 130 -20.48 4.37 19.79
N ILE A 131 -20.04 3.39 20.56
CA ILE A 131 -20.14 1.98 20.25
C ILE A 131 -20.80 1.26 21.41
N ASP A 132 -21.83 0.44 21.12
CA ASP A 132 -22.50 -0.39 22.09
C ASP A 132 -22.15 -1.87 21.92
N ALA A 133 -22.18 -2.59 23.05
CA ALA A 133 -22.03 -4.04 23.13
C ALA A 133 -23.24 -4.60 23.92
N PRO A 134 -24.43 -4.68 23.30
CA PRO A 134 -25.67 -5.03 24.01
C PRO A 134 -25.68 -6.47 24.52
N ASP A 135 -24.95 -7.35 23.85
CA ASP A 135 -24.72 -8.74 24.27
C ASP A 135 -23.32 -9.21 23.87
N VAL A 136 -22.98 -10.46 24.19
CA VAL A 136 -21.62 -11.03 24.01
C VAL A 136 -21.17 -11.07 22.54
N PHE A 137 -22.11 -11.11 21.58
CA PHE A 137 -21.82 -11.33 20.17
C PHE A 137 -22.36 -10.24 19.24
N THR A 138 -22.90 -9.15 19.81
CA THR A 138 -23.44 -8.03 19.01
C THR A 138 -22.69 -6.74 19.35
N VAL A 139 -22.24 -6.04 18.30
CA VAL A 139 -21.60 -4.72 18.39
C VAL A 139 -22.38 -3.74 17.54
N VAL A 140 -22.67 -2.57 18.07
CA VAL A 140 -23.40 -1.52 17.36
C VAL A 140 -22.56 -0.26 17.31
N PHE A 141 -22.26 0.20 16.09
CA PHE A 141 -21.62 1.50 15.87
C PHE A 141 -22.70 2.54 15.56
N HIS A 142 -22.71 3.61 16.34
CA HIS A 142 -23.55 4.77 16.12
C HIS A 142 -22.72 5.91 15.52
N LEU A 143 -23.18 6.51 14.42
CA LEU A 143 -22.48 7.55 13.71
C LEU A 143 -23.09 8.92 13.98
N LYS A 144 -22.27 9.96 13.96
CA LYS A 144 -22.68 11.38 14.04
C LYS A 144 -23.31 11.86 12.73
N GLU A 145 -22.86 11.29 11.62
CA GLU A 145 -23.31 11.58 10.26
C GLU A 145 -23.22 10.32 9.40
N PRO A 146 -24.04 10.16 8.35
CA PRO A 146 -23.96 9.01 7.46
C PRO A 146 -22.57 8.91 6.82
N ASN A 147 -21.94 7.74 6.96
CA ASN A 147 -20.61 7.51 6.39
C ASN A 147 -20.43 6.03 6.02
N ALA A 148 -20.53 5.72 4.73
CA ALA A 148 -20.42 4.37 4.21
C ALA A 148 -18.96 3.84 4.20
N THR A 149 -17.95 4.68 4.49
CA THR A 149 -16.56 4.23 4.58
C THR A 149 -16.27 3.44 5.84
N LEU A 150 -17.16 3.43 6.82
CA LEU A 150 -17.02 2.63 8.04
C LEU A 150 -16.75 1.16 7.72
N LEU A 151 -17.50 0.57 6.80
CA LEU A 151 -17.32 -0.85 6.42
C LEU A 151 -15.92 -1.11 5.88
N TRP A 152 -15.41 -0.20 5.05
CA TRP A 152 -14.06 -0.29 4.53
C TRP A 152 -13.04 -0.18 5.65
N ASN A 153 -13.13 0.84 6.51
CA ASN A 153 -12.20 1.04 7.62
C ASN A 153 -12.16 -0.17 8.57
N LEU A 154 -13.29 -0.87 8.74
CA LEU A 154 -13.39 -2.09 9.56
C LEU A 154 -12.88 -3.35 8.85
N SER A 155 -12.54 -3.27 7.56
CA SER A 155 -11.95 -4.36 6.76
C SER A 155 -10.44 -4.23 6.57
N GLU A 156 -9.84 -3.14 7.01
CA GLU A 156 -8.39 -2.97 6.94
C GLU A 156 -7.68 -3.79 8.01
N GLY A 157 -6.54 -4.37 7.67
CA GLY A 157 -5.69 -5.06 8.65
C GLY A 157 -5.26 -4.17 9.82
N ALA A 158 -5.24 -2.86 9.57
CA ALA A 158 -5.03 -1.82 10.57
C ALA A 158 -6.13 -1.73 11.65
N SER A 159 -7.28 -2.40 11.47
CA SER A 159 -8.40 -2.45 12.42
C SER A 159 -8.50 -3.79 13.17
N GLY A 160 -7.42 -4.53 13.26
CA GLY A 160 -7.34 -5.79 14.00
C GLY A 160 -7.81 -5.67 15.45
N ILE A 161 -8.61 -6.64 15.91
CA ILE A 161 -9.21 -6.61 17.24
C ILE A 161 -8.22 -7.07 18.30
N VAL A 162 -8.09 -6.29 19.37
CA VAL A 162 -7.23 -6.59 20.52
C VAL A 162 -8.08 -6.98 21.76
N PRO A 163 -7.53 -7.77 22.71
CA PRO A 163 -8.24 -8.15 23.92
C PRO A 163 -8.64 -6.95 24.77
N TYR A 164 -9.79 -7.01 25.42
CA TYR A 164 -10.29 -6.00 26.36
C TYR A 164 -9.25 -5.68 27.44
N GLY A 165 -9.05 -4.39 27.68
CA GLY A 165 -8.11 -3.87 28.66
C GLY A 165 -6.65 -3.80 28.19
N SER A 166 -6.34 -4.28 26.98
CA SER A 166 -4.97 -4.19 26.42
C SER A 166 -4.57 -2.75 26.14
N LEU A 167 -3.41 -2.36 26.63
CA LEU A 167 -2.77 -1.07 26.38
C LEU A 167 -1.42 -1.30 25.67
N ASP A 168 -0.34 -0.71 26.19
CA ASP A 168 0.98 -0.74 25.56
C ASP A 168 1.64 -2.14 25.52
N GLU A 169 1.15 -3.10 26.31
CA GLU A 169 1.68 -4.47 26.32
C GLU A 169 1.53 -5.19 24.97
N ILE A 170 0.51 -4.85 24.18
CA ILE A 170 0.31 -5.41 22.81
C ILE A 170 1.49 -5.10 21.90
N THR A 171 2.15 -3.97 22.06
CA THR A 171 3.35 -3.61 21.29
C THR A 171 4.50 -4.62 21.49
N ARG A 172 4.64 -5.18 22.69
CA ARG A 172 5.71 -6.13 23.05
C ARG A 172 5.30 -7.58 22.88
N LYS A 173 4.02 -7.88 23.15
CA LYS A 173 3.44 -9.21 23.07
C LYS A 173 2.12 -9.13 22.33
N PRO A 174 2.15 -9.09 20.99
CA PRO A 174 0.95 -9.08 20.18
C PRO A 174 0.09 -10.33 20.47
N ILE A 175 -1.15 -10.11 20.88
CA ILE A 175 -2.16 -11.16 21.14
C ILE A 175 -3.39 -10.79 20.31
N GLY A 176 -3.61 -11.50 19.23
CA GLY A 176 -4.76 -11.35 18.34
C GLY A 176 -5.52 -12.66 18.21
N THR A 177 -6.37 -12.73 17.20
CA THR A 177 -7.18 -13.92 16.85
C THR A 177 -6.69 -14.59 15.57
N GLY A 178 -5.67 -14.03 14.90
CA GLY A 178 -5.23 -14.35 13.56
C GLY A 178 -4.65 -15.75 13.37
N PRO A 179 -4.38 -16.13 12.09
CA PRO A 179 -3.90 -17.46 11.71
C PRO A 179 -2.46 -17.77 12.17
N PHE A 180 -1.70 -16.76 12.57
CA PHE A 180 -0.37 -16.91 13.17
C PHE A 180 -0.30 -16.24 14.53
N LYS A 181 0.59 -16.75 15.40
CA LYS A 181 0.90 -16.23 16.73
C LYS A 181 2.30 -15.64 16.73
N PHE A 182 2.47 -14.55 17.44
CA PHE A 182 3.78 -13.95 17.66
C PHE A 182 4.65 -14.84 18.55
N VAL A 183 5.91 -15.02 18.15
CA VAL A 183 6.91 -15.77 18.92
C VAL A 183 7.95 -14.82 19.49
N SER A 184 8.62 -14.05 18.61
CA SER A 184 9.68 -13.11 19.01
C SER A 184 9.93 -12.05 17.94
N ALA A 185 10.52 -10.94 18.35
CA ALA A 185 11.10 -9.94 17.45
C ALA A 185 12.44 -9.48 18.02
N GLU A 186 13.46 -9.40 17.17
CA GLU A 186 14.75 -8.82 17.46
C GLU A 186 15.04 -7.70 16.46
N GLN A 187 15.30 -6.51 16.99
CA GLN A 187 15.53 -5.31 16.19
C GLN A 187 16.67 -5.54 15.18
N ASP A 188 16.48 -5.10 13.93
CA ASP A 188 17.43 -5.21 12.81
C ASP A 188 17.85 -6.65 12.46
N LYS A 189 17.06 -7.63 12.87
CA LYS A 189 17.34 -9.04 12.63
C LYS A 189 16.11 -9.78 12.10
N ASP A 190 15.15 -10.10 12.95
CA ASP A 190 13.98 -10.86 12.52
C ASP A 190 12.71 -10.66 13.38
N VAL A 191 11.59 -11.00 12.79
CA VAL A 191 10.32 -11.26 13.48
C VAL A 191 9.90 -12.70 13.18
N ILE A 192 9.54 -13.46 14.20
CA ILE A 192 9.12 -14.86 14.08
C ILE A 192 7.67 -15.00 14.51
N VAL A 193 6.90 -15.65 13.65
CA VAL A 193 5.52 -16.04 13.93
C VAL A 193 5.34 -17.55 13.70
N GLU A 194 4.43 -18.17 14.45
CA GLU A 194 4.08 -19.58 14.31
C GLU A 194 2.60 -19.77 14.06
N ARG A 195 2.21 -20.88 13.45
CA ARG A 195 0.82 -21.19 13.15
C ARG A 195 -0.04 -21.23 14.41
N ASN A 196 -1.21 -20.63 14.31
CA ASN A 196 -2.27 -20.79 15.30
C ASN A 196 -3.07 -22.08 15.02
N ASP A 197 -2.74 -23.18 15.71
CA ASP A 197 -3.44 -24.44 15.52
C ASP A 197 -4.91 -24.41 15.99
N ASN A 198 -5.29 -23.38 16.78
CA ASN A 198 -6.66 -23.13 17.24
C ASN A 198 -7.36 -22.04 16.44
N TYR A 199 -6.85 -21.69 15.27
CA TYR A 199 -7.46 -20.66 14.43
C TYR A 199 -8.90 -21.05 14.06
N TRP A 200 -9.80 -20.10 14.18
CA TRP A 200 -11.23 -20.27 13.95
C TRP A 200 -11.59 -20.44 12.47
N GLY A 201 -10.76 -19.90 11.57
CA GLY A 201 -10.88 -20.03 10.11
C GLY A 201 -10.04 -21.17 9.54
N ALA A 202 -9.69 -21.05 8.26
CA ALA A 202 -8.81 -22.03 7.59
C ALA A 202 -7.39 -21.94 8.16
N LYS A 203 -6.88 -23.04 8.71
CA LYS A 203 -5.53 -23.09 9.30
C LYS A 203 -4.46 -22.87 8.24
N ALA A 204 -3.46 -22.05 8.55
CA ALA A 204 -2.28 -21.90 7.74
C ALA A 204 -1.55 -23.25 7.58
N ARG A 205 -0.95 -23.48 6.40
CA ARG A 205 -0.19 -24.71 6.14
C ARG A 205 1.25 -24.60 6.62
N LEU A 206 1.82 -23.40 6.63
CA LEU A 206 3.15 -23.13 7.17
C LEU A 206 3.14 -23.26 8.69
N ALA A 207 4.11 -24.01 9.25
CA ALA A 207 4.27 -24.13 10.69
C ALA A 207 4.86 -22.87 11.32
N ARG A 208 5.80 -22.20 10.62
CA ARG A 208 6.50 -21.00 11.10
C ARG A 208 6.93 -20.13 9.94
N VAL A 209 6.91 -18.82 10.16
CA VAL A 209 7.49 -17.81 9.25
C VAL A 209 8.49 -16.98 10.03
N ARG A 210 9.66 -16.76 9.42
CA ARG A 210 10.69 -15.84 9.90
C ARG A 210 10.80 -14.70 8.91
N PHE A 211 10.48 -13.49 9.32
CA PHE A 211 10.69 -12.26 8.55
C PHE A 211 12.08 -11.72 8.87
N THR A 212 13.03 -11.91 7.96
CA THR A 212 14.41 -11.47 8.15
C THR A 212 14.62 -10.10 7.54
N VAL A 213 15.15 -9.17 8.33
CA VAL A 213 15.38 -7.78 7.88
C VAL A 213 16.68 -7.69 7.10
N VAL A 214 16.59 -7.32 5.83
CA VAL A 214 17.73 -7.11 4.93
C VAL A 214 17.53 -5.80 4.16
N PRO A 215 18.08 -4.67 4.62
CA PRO A 215 17.80 -3.34 4.03
C PRO A 215 18.31 -3.17 2.59
N ASP A 216 19.44 -3.77 2.25
CA ASP A 216 20.06 -3.66 0.93
C ASP A 216 19.43 -4.61 -0.10
N SER A 217 18.95 -4.08 -1.23
CA SER A 217 18.25 -4.87 -2.26
C SER A 217 19.14 -5.87 -2.99
N THR A 218 20.44 -5.58 -3.13
CA THR A 218 21.40 -6.49 -3.75
C THR A 218 21.65 -7.69 -2.84
N THR A 219 21.78 -7.44 -1.54
CA THR A 219 21.92 -8.50 -0.53
C THR A 219 20.66 -9.37 -0.51
N ARG A 220 19.44 -8.80 -0.59
CA ARG A 220 18.19 -9.59 -0.70
C ARG A 220 18.23 -10.55 -1.88
N ALA A 221 18.68 -10.09 -3.05
CA ALA A 221 18.81 -10.93 -4.23
C ALA A 221 19.83 -12.07 -4.03
N LEU A 222 20.95 -11.80 -3.37
CA LEU A 222 21.99 -12.80 -3.08
C LEU A 222 21.48 -13.86 -2.09
N GLU A 223 20.73 -13.47 -1.05
CA GLU A 223 20.16 -14.41 -0.09
C GLU A 223 19.13 -15.37 -0.75
N LEU A 224 18.31 -14.86 -1.68
CA LEU A 224 17.41 -15.70 -2.49
C LEU A 224 18.18 -16.66 -3.40
N ARG A 225 19.23 -16.21 -4.09
CA ARG A 225 20.08 -17.05 -4.95
C ARG A 225 20.76 -18.17 -4.16
N LYS A 226 21.27 -17.85 -2.98
CA LYS A 226 21.95 -18.78 -2.08
C LYS A 226 20.99 -19.79 -1.46
N GLY A 227 19.69 -19.50 -1.44
CA GLY A 227 18.68 -20.33 -0.77
C GLY A 227 18.67 -20.19 0.76
N SER A 228 19.28 -19.13 1.31
CA SER A 228 19.19 -18.77 2.73
C SER A 228 17.89 -18.02 3.05
N ALA A 229 17.20 -17.54 2.03
CA ALA A 229 15.84 -17.02 2.11
C ALA A 229 14.95 -17.71 1.09
N ASP A 230 13.67 -17.87 1.46
CA ASP A 230 12.68 -18.57 0.66
C ASP A 230 11.84 -17.63 -0.21
N ALA A 231 11.59 -16.41 0.25
CA ALA A 231 10.67 -15.50 -0.42
C ALA A 231 10.97 -14.02 -0.18
N ALA A 232 10.64 -13.18 -1.16
CA ALA A 232 10.60 -11.72 -1.04
C ALA A 232 9.48 -11.17 -1.94
N ILE A 233 8.58 -10.35 -1.41
CA ILE A 233 7.50 -9.70 -2.15
C ILE A 233 7.73 -8.19 -2.22
N ASN A 234 7.64 -7.61 -3.42
CA ASN A 234 7.76 -6.17 -3.70
C ASN A 234 9.05 -5.51 -3.15
N ALA A 235 10.06 -6.30 -2.86
CA ALA A 235 11.28 -5.89 -2.16
C ALA A 235 12.54 -5.85 -3.07
N LEU A 236 12.36 -6.00 -4.38
CA LEU A 236 13.45 -6.08 -5.37
C LEU A 236 13.22 -5.07 -6.50
N THR A 237 14.31 -4.61 -7.12
CA THR A 237 14.21 -3.76 -8.32
C THR A 237 13.79 -4.58 -9.55
N SER A 238 13.15 -3.95 -10.53
CA SER A 238 12.70 -4.62 -11.75
C SER A 238 13.85 -5.32 -12.50
N ASP A 239 15.03 -4.72 -12.56
CA ASP A 239 16.22 -5.33 -13.18
C ASP A 239 16.69 -6.56 -12.40
N THR A 240 16.67 -6.50 -11.10
CA THR A 240 16.99 -7.65 -10.23
C THR A 240 16.00 -8.79 -10.45
N ILE A 241 14.70 -8.50 -10.50
CA ILE A 241 13.66 -9.51 -10.78
C ILE A 241 13.93 -10.22 -12.11
N VAL A 242 14.20 -9.46 -13.19
CA VAL A 242 14.54 -10.03 -14.51
C VAL A 242 15.79 -10.93 -14.45
N ALA A 243 16.79 -10.55 -13.65
CA ALA A 243 17.97 -11.38 -13.46
C ALA A 243 17.64 -12.68 -12.71
N LEU A 244 16.80 -12.61 -11.67
CA LEU A 244 16.38 -13.77 -10.85
C LEU A 244 15.44 -14.73 -11.58
N GLN A 245 14.68 -14.27 -12.58
CA GLN A 245 13.87 -15.14 -13.45
C GLN A 245 14.69 -16.20 -14.19
N ARG A 246 16.01 -15.99 -14.35
CA ARG A 246 16.92 -16.93 -15.02
C ARG A 246 17.52 -17.97 -14.10
N GLU A 247 17.31 -17.84 -12.79
CA GLU A 247 17.83 -18.76 -11.78
C GLU A 247 16.95 -20.02 -11.70
N PRO A 248 17.52 -21.22 -11.92
CA PRO A 248 16.72 -22.46 -12.02
C PRO A 248 16.04 -22.86 -10.70
N ASN A 249 16.54 -22.38 -9.57
CA ASN A 249 15.99 -22.67 -8.22
C ASN A 249 14.97 -21.64 -7.75
N LEU A 250 14.72 -20.58 -8.52
CA LEU A 250 13.76 -19.53 -8.19
C LEU A 250 12.54 -19.57 -9.09
N GLN A 251 11.45 -18.98 -8.62
CA GLN A 251 10.22 -18.68 -9.35
C GLN A 251 9.83 -17.25 -9.08
N VAL A 252 9.20 -16.63 -10.07
CA VAL A 252 8.70 -15.26 -9.99
C VAL A 252 7.20 -15.31 -10.28
N GLU A 253 6.40 -15.07 -9.24
CA GLU A 253 4.96 -14.90 -9.35
C GLU A 253 4.64 -13.43 -9.50
N ARG A 254 3.60 -13.13 -10.30
CA ARG A 254 3.18 -11.78 -10.60
C ARG A 254 1.67 -11.67 -10.57
N ALA A 255 1.15 -10.61 -9.98
CA ALA A 255 -0.27 -10.26 -10.01
C ALA A 255 -0.43 -8.72 -10.16
N PRO A 256 -1.52 -8.24 -10.79
CA PRO A 256 -1.81 -6.82 -10.80
C PRO A 256 -1.92 -6.26 -9.38
N GLY A 257 -1.25 -5.13 -9.12
CA GLY A 257 -1.26 -4.47 -7.81
C GLY A 257 -2.05 -3.16 -7.83
N THR A 258 -2.15 -2.54 -6.67
CA THR A 258 -2.93 -1.32 -6.43
C THR A 258 -2.08 -0.06 -6.30
N VAL A 259 -0.75 -0.20 -6.18
CA VAL A 259 0.17 0.94 -6.03
C VAL A 259 0.20 1.77 -7.31
N LEU A 260 -0.30 3.01 -7.22
CA LEU A 260 -0.38 3.95 -8.34
C LEU A 260 0.77 4.94 -8.34
N SER A 261 1.48 5.08 -9.46
CA SER A 261 2.34 6.24 -9.74
C SER A 261 1.57 7.32 -10.50
N TYR A 262 1.75 8.58 -10.10
CA TYR A 262 1.06 9.71 -10.72
C TYR A 262 1.96 10.93 -10.84
N LEU A 263 1.65 11.81 -11.80
CA LEU A 263 2.22 13.15 -11.96
C LEU A 263 1.13 14.17 -11.59
N ALA A 264 1.41 15.03 -10.62
CA ALA A 264 0.48 16.04 -10.14
C ALA A 264 0.89 17.45 -10.53
N PHE A 265 -0.12 18.31 -10.66
CA PHE A 265 -0.01 19.72 -11.01
C PHE A 265 -0.38 20.60 -9.82
N ASN A 266 0.28 21.75 -9.69
CA ASN A 266 -0.18 22.82 -8.79
C ASN A 266 -1.15 23.72 -9.58
N LEU A 267 -2.45 23.61 -9.30
CA LEU A 267 -3.48 24.36 -10.01
C LEU A 267 -3.57 25.84 -9.58
N ARG A 268 -2.73 26.27 -8.64
CA ARG A 268 -2.54 27.69 -8.32
C ARG A 268 -1.52 28.38 -9.25
N ASP A 269 -0.74 27.59 -10.01
CA ASP A 269 0.17 28.12 -11.03
C ASP A 269 -0.63 28.63 -12.23
N PRO A 270 -0.42 29.87 -12.70
CA PRO A 270 -1.20 30.46 -13.79
C PRO A 270 -1.17 29.66 -15.09
N THR A 271 -0.04 29.03 -15.43
CA THR A 271 0.11 28.20 -16.63
C THR A 271 -0.67 26.90 -16.52
N LEU A 272 -0.67 26.30 -15.32
CA LEU A 272 -1.30 25.00 -15.04
C LEU A 272 -2.80 25.11 -14.67
N GLN A 273 -3.34 26.33 -14.48
CA GLN A 273 -4.77 26.54 -14.33
C GLN A 273 -5.56 26.21 -15.62
N ASP A 274 -4.97 26.43 -16.79
CA ASP A 274 -5.59 26.08 -18.05
C ASP A 274 -5.61 24.57 -18.24
N VAL A 275 -6.78 23.97 -18.30
CA VAL A 275 -6.97 22.52 -18.47
C VAL A 275 -6.35 22.01 -19.77
N ARG A 276 -6.33 22.85 -20.85
CA ARG A 276 -5.73 22.50 -22.14
C ARG A 276 -4.24 22.25 -22.02
N VAL A 277 -3.54 22.99 -21.15
CA VAL A 277 -2.11 22.77 -20.86
C VAL A 277 -1.90 21.43 -20.16
N ARG A 278 -2.72 21.09 -19.17
CA ARG A 278 -2.63 19.82 -18.44
C ARG A 278 -2.94 18.62 -19.36
N GLN A 279 -3.98 18.74 -20.19
CA GLN A 279 -4.32 17.75 -21.22
C GLN A 279 -3.21 17.59 -22.25
N ALA A 280 -2.58 18.70 -22.69
CA ALA A 280 -1.43 18.65 -23.60
C ALA A 280 -0.26 17.90 -22.98
N ILE A 281 0.06 18.12 -21.72
CA ILE A 281 1.08 17.36 -20.99
C ILE A 281 0.69 15.88 -20.93
N ALA A 282 -0.58 15.56 -20.69
CA ALA A 282 -1.06 14.17 -20.65
C ALA A 282 -0.89 13.45 -22.01
N TYR A 283 -1.19 14.12 -23.13
CA TYR A 283 -0.97 13.59 -24.49
C TYR A 283 0.51 13.51 -24.87
N ALA A 284 1.37 14.38 -24.33
CA ALA A 284 2.81 14.38 -24.62
C ALA A 284 3.54 13.18 -23.98
N ILE A 285 2.97 12.55 -22.95
CA ILE A 285 3.63 11.47 -22.20
C ILE A 285 3.42 10.12 -22.90
N ASP A 286 4.51 9.53 -23.41
CA ASP A 286 4.53 8.13 -23.84
C ASP A 286 4.87 7.21 -22.66
N ARG A 287 3.85 6.50 -22.17
CA ARG A 287 4.01 5.55 -21.07
C ARG A 287 4.68 4.24 -21.50
N GLY A 288 4.56 3.86 -22.78
CA GLY A 288 5.07 2.60 -23.31
C GLY A 288 6.54 2.35 -23.00
N PRO A 289 7.48 3.23 -23.44
CA PRO A 289 8.90 3.10 -23.12
C PRO A 289 9.21 3.08 -21.61
N LEU A 290 8.47 3.88 -20.81
CA LEU A 290 8.64 3.89 -19.35
C LEU A 290 8.30 2.53 -18.73
N LEU A 291 7.18 1.94 -19.12
CA LEU A 291 6.74 0.62 -18.67
C LEU A 291 7.69 -0.49 -19.11
N GLN A 292 8.17 -0.42 -20.34
CA GLN A 292 9.04 -1.45 -20.93
C GLN A 292 10.47 -1.38 -20.40
N TYR A 293 11.09 -0.18 -20.35
CA TYR A 293 12.52 -0.05 -20.11
C TYR A 293 12.88 0.30 -18.65
N ILE A 294 12.02 1.03 -17.93
CA ILE A 294 12.25 1.33 -16.50
C ILE A 294 11.64 0.23 -15.64
N TRP A 295 10.37 -0.12 -15.91
CA TRP A 295 9.65 -1.08 -15.09
C TRP A 295 9.70 -2.51 -15.59
N ARG A 296 10.40 -2.77 -16.70
CA ARG A 296 10.58 -4.13 -17.29
C ARG A 296 9.26 -4.89 -17.49
N GLY A 297 8.17 -4.17 -17.69
CA GLY A 297 6.83 -4.72 -17.83
C GLY A 297 6.15 -5.07 -16.48
N PHE A 298 6.74 -4.78 -15.32
CA PHE A 298 6.14 -4.99 -14.00
C PHE A 298 5.26 -3.82 -13.55
N ALA A 299 4.60 -3.18 -14.49
CA ALA A 299 3.59 -2.15 -14.24
C ALA A 299 2.64 -2.06 -15.43
N GLN A 300 1.43 -1.53 -15.22
CA GLN A 300 0.38 -1.42 -16.25
C GLN A 300 -0.15 0.02 -16.31
N PRO A 301 -0.54 0.55 -17.49
CA PRO A 301 -1.05 1.91 -17.62
C PRO A 301 -2.25 2.14 -16.70
N ALA A 302 -2.30 3.32 -16.07
CA ALA A 302 -3.41 3.71 -15.20
C ALA A 302 -4.32 4.74 -15.88
N LEU A 303 -5.64 4.53 -15.78
CA LEU A 303 -6.66 5.48 -16.24
C LEU A 303 -7.23 6.31 -15.09
N SER A 304 -7.38 5.70 -13.91
CA SER A 304 -7.98 6.32 -12.74
C SER A 304 -7.04 6.26 -11.53
N VAL A 305 -7.41 6.91 -10.45
CA VAL A 305 -6.76 6.75 -9.14
C VAL A 305 -7.12 5.39 -8.53
N LEU A 306 -8.36 4.91 -8.74
CA LEU A 306 -8.78 3.58 -8.34
C LEU A 306 -8.17 2.52 -9.25
N PRO A 307 -7.65 1.41 -8.70
CA PRO A 307 -7.12 0.31 -9.51
C PRO A 307 -8.25 -0.47 -10.19
N PRO A 308 -7.96 -1.17 -11.32
CA PRO A 308 -8.97 -1.94 -12.06
C PRO A 308 -9.70 -3.01 -11.25
N GLN A 309 -9.10 -3.47 -10.14
CA GLN A 309 -9.69 -4.43 -9.21
C GLN A 309 -10.78 -3.82 -8.32
N SER A 310 -10.80 -2.49 -8.17
CA SER A 310 -11.79 -1.82 -7.32
C SER A 310 -13.20 -1.98 -7.88
N TRP A 311 -14.15 -2.30 -7.01
CA TRP A 311 -15.58 -2.38 -7.34
C TRP A 311 -16.15 -1.07 -7.92
N ALA A 312 -15.52 0.07 -7.62
CA ALA A 312 -15.93 1.40 -8.08
C ALA A 312 -15.13 1.88 -9.30
N TYR A 313 -14.19 1.09 -9.83
CA TYR A 313 -13.40 1.46 -11.00
C TYR A 313 -14.31 1.70 -12.22
N ASP A 314 -14.02 2.78 -12.94
CA ASP A 314 -14.63 3.09 -14.22
C ASP A 314 -13.57 3.02 -15.33
N GLN A 315 -13.81 2.17 -16.33
CA GLN A 315 -12.93 2.00 -17.48
C GLN A 315 -13.26 2.96 -18.63
N ASP A 316 -14.43 3.59 -18.60
CA ASP A 316 -14.96 4.40 -19.70
C ASP A 316 -14.60 5.89 -19.56
N VAL A 317 -13.63 6.21 -18.72
CA VAL A 317 -13.13 7.58 -18.54
C VAL A 317 -12.25 8.04 -19.69
N ALA A 318 -12.11 9.37 -19.86
CA ALA A 318 -11.27 9.97 -20.87
C ALA A 318 -9.81 9.48 -20.74
N ALA A 319 -9.27 8.92 -21.81
CA ALA A 319 -7.89 8.47 -21.91
C ALA A 319 -7.04 9.47 -22.71
N TYR A 320 -5.75 9.53 -22.37
CA TYR A 320 -4.77 10.37 -23.04
C TYR A 320 -3.68 9.48 -23.66
N PRO A 321 -3.92 8.87 -24.85
CA PRO A 321 -2.90 8.15 -25.58
C PRO A 321 -1.81 9.13 -26.03
N HIS A 322 -0.58 8.65 -26.20
CA HIS A 322 0.51 9.47 -26.66
C HIS A 322 0.22 10.06 -28.06
N ASP A 323 0.04 11.38 -28.12
CA ASP A 323 -0.23 12.16 -29.31
C ASP A 323 0.41 13.55 -29.22
N PRO A 324 1.69 13.68 -29.62
CA PRO A 324 2.41 14.96 -29.57
C PRO A 324 1.80 16.04 -30.46
N GLU A 325 1.13 15.68 -31.56
CA GLU A 325 0.44 16.64 -32.42
C GLU A 325 -0.77 17.26 -31.71
N LYS A 326 -1.59 16.40 -31.08
CA LYS A 326 -2.71 16.87 -30.26
C LYS A 326 -2.23 17.75 -29.11
N ALA A 327 -1.12 17.38 -28.48
CA ALA A 327 -0.51 18.19 -27.42
C ALA A 327 -0.15 19.59 -27.93
N ARG A 328 0.54 19.69 -29.09
CA ARG A 328 0.88 20.97 -29.70
C ARG A 328 -0.36 21.83 -30.03
N GLN A 329 -1.39 21.20 -30.63
CA GLN A 329 -2.65 21.89 -30.94
C GLN A 329 -3.33 22.49 -29.70
N LEU A 330 -3.35 21.74 -28.58
CA LEU A 330 -3.92 22.22 -27.32
C LEU A 330 -3.11 23.40 -26.73
N LEU A 331 -1.78 23.33 -26.81
CA LEU A 331 -0.90 24.44 -26.38
C LEU A 331 -1.08 25.69 -27.24
N ASP A 332 -1.24 25.52 -28.57
CA ASP A 332 -1.53 26.63 -29.49
C ASP A 332 -2.89 27.27 -29.16
N ALA A 333 -3.92 26.43 -28.93
CA ALA A 333 -5.25 26.88 -28.53
C ALA A 333 -5.27 27.57 -27.17
N ALA A 334 -4.35 27.21 -26.27
CA ALA A 334 -4.15 27.86 -24.98
C ALA A 334 -3.36 29.18 -25.08
N GLY A 335 -2.85 29.54 -26.28
CA GLY A 335 -2.11 30.77 -26.53
C GLY A 335 -0.59 30.68 -26.35
N TYR A 336 -0.05 29.49 -26.11
CA TYR A 336 1.39 29.26 -25.95
C TYR A 336 2.07 28.91 -27.28
N GLN A 337 2.45 29.93 -28.04
CA GLN A 337 3.18 29.77 -29.29
C GLN A 337 4.66 29.49 -29.04
N ALA A 338 5.26 28.59 -29.82
CA ALA A 338 6.68 28.31 -29.72
C ALA A 338 7.54 29.49 -30.25
N ARG A 339 8.56 29.87 -29.48
CA ARG A 339 9.62 30.82 -29.89
C ARG A 339 10.96 30.10 -29.73
N ASP A 340 11.72 29.99 -30.78
CA ASP A 340 12.98 29.22 -30.79
C ASP A 340 12.83 27.77 -30.25
N GLY A 341 11.68 27.15 -30.53
CA GLY A 341 11.35 25.79 -30.08
C GLY A 341 10.80 25.65 -28.68
N VAL A 342 10.75 26.74 -27.91
CA VAL A 342 10.22 26.72 -26.52
C VAL A 342 8.93 27.55 -26.42
N ARG A 343 7.91 27.02 -25.77
CA ARG A 343 6.63 27.68 -25.47
C ARG A 343 6.65 28.35 -24.12
N PHE A 344 7.07 27.59 -23.09
CA PHE A 344 7.25 28.03 -21.71
C PHE A 344 8.10 27.06 -20.92
N HIS A 345 8.45 27.47 -19.70
CA HIS A 345 9.21 26.68 -18.72
C HIS A 345 8.32 26.19 -17.59
N LEU A 346 8.55 24.94 -17.16
CA LEU A 346 7.99 24.37 -15.93
C LEU A 346 9.10 23.76 -15.08
N THR A 347 8.88 23.71 -13.77
CA THR A 347 9.78 23.06 -12.83
C THR A 347 9.13 21.81 -12.27
N MET A 348 9.84 20.68 -12.30
CA MET A 348 9.46 19.44 -11.62
C MET A 348 10.35 19.21 -10.41
N LYS A 349 9.75 19.09 -9.22
CA LYS A 349 10.45 18.64 -8.03
C LYS A 349 10.42 17.13 -7.92
N THR A 350 11.53 16.54 -7.50
CA THR A 350 11.71 15.09 -7.35
C THR A 350 12.59 14.75 -6.15
N SER A 351 12.50 13.52 -5.66
CA SER A 351 13.39 13.00 -4.63
C SER A 351 14.71 12.49 -5.23
N THR A 352 15.65 12.10 -4.36
CA THR A 352 16.91 11.46 -4.73
C THR A 352 16.76 10.01 -5.17
N GLU A 353 15.56 9.41 -5.07
CA GLU A 353 15.30 8.05 -5.54
C GLU A 353 15.58 7.93 -7.05
N GLU A 354 16.34 6.90 -7.44
CA GLU A 354 16.81 6.72 -8.81
C GLU A 354 15.67 6.61 -9.81
N SER A 355 14.65 5.81 -9.53
CA SER A 355 13.51 5.60 -10.42
C SER A 355 12.74 6.88 -10.69
N THR A 356 12.61 7.76 -9.68
CA THR A 356 11.94 9.07 -9.81
C THR A 356 12.78 10.03 -10.65
N ARG A 357 14.11 10.01 -10.51
CA ARG A 357 15.00 10.81 -11.35
C ARG A 357 15.00 10.37 -12.81
N LEU A 358 15.00 9.05 -13.06
CA LEU A 358 14.87 8.49 -14.41
C LEU A 358 13.55 8.89 -15.05
N LEU A 359 12.43 8.77 -14.32
CA LEU A 359 11.13 9.25 -14.78
C LEU A 359 11.19 10.74 -15.16
N ALA A 360 11.71 11.59 -14.29
CA ALA A 360 11.80 13.02 -14.54
C ALA A 360 12.62 13.34 -15.80
N ALA A 361 13.73 12.65 -16.03
CA ALA A 361 14.56 12.83 -17.22
C ALA A 361 13.84 12.42 -18.52
N VAL A 362 13.06 11.33 -18.50
CA VAL A 362 12.26 10.92 -19.66
C VAL A 362 11.14 11.92 -19.92
N LEU A 363 10.43 12.37 -18.88
CA LEU A 363 9.39 13.41 -19.01
C LEU A 363 9.97 14.73 -19.55
N GLN A 364 11.17 15.11 -19.11
CA GLN A 364 11.86 16.30 -19.64
C GLN A 364 12.06 16.22 -21.16
N GLN A 365 12.48 15.06 -21.66
CA GLN A 365 12.65 14.87 -23.11
C GLN A 365 11.31 14.90 -23.85
N GLN A 366 10.31 14.14 -23.39
CA GLN A 366 8.99 14.07 -24.04
C GLN A 366 8.27 15.42 -24.06
N LEU A 367 8.37 16.22 -22.99
CA LEU A 367 7.81 17.56 -22.94
C LEU A 367 8.55 18.56 -23.84
N ARG A 368 9.86 18.40 -23.98
CA ARG A 368 10.65 19.19 -24.95
C ARG A 368 10.16 19.00 -26.38
N ASP A 369 9.75 17.79 -26.77
CA ASP A 369 9.29 17.46 -28.11
C ASP A 369 7.99 18.19 -28.49
N VAL A 370 7.25 18.71 -27.49
CA VAL A 370 6.07 19.56 -27.68
C VAL A 370 6.32 21.04 -27.32
N GLY A 371 7.58 21.40 -27.05
CA GLY A 371 7.99 22.78 -26.79
C GLY A 371 7.89 23.21 -25.31
N ILE A 372 7.72 22.29 -24.35
CA ILE A 372 7.73 22.59 -22.92
C ILE A 372 9.12 22.29 -22.35
N ALA A 373 9.82 23.33 -21.86
CA ALA A 373 11.11 23.18 -21.19
C ALA A 373 10.87 22.81 -19.71
N LEU A 374 11.33 21.63 -19.30
CA LEU A 374 11.16 21.14 -17.93
C LEU A 374 12.48 21.23 -17.16
N ASP A 375 12.49 22.02 -16.06
CA ASP A 375 13.62 22.13 -15.15
C ASP A 375 13.44 21.16 -13.99
N ILE A 376 14.35 20.19 -13.84
CA ILE A 376 14.30 19.18 -12.79
C ILE A 376 15.06 19.68 -11.56
N ARG A 377 14.43 19.63 -10.39
CA ARG A 377 15.04 19.96 -9.09
C ARG A 377 14.90 18.81 -8.13
N THR A 378 16.04 18.25 -7.72
CA THR A 378 16.12 17.07 -6.85
C THR A 378 16.45 17.48 -5.41
N PHE A 379 15.72 16.92 -4.46
CA PHE A 379 15.87 17.17 -3.03
C PHE A 379 15.89 15.84 -2.26
N GLU A 380 16.41 15.88 -1.04
CA GLU A 380 16.17 14.80 -0.07
C GLU A 380 14.67 14.66 0.18
N PHE A 381 14.19 13.41 0.47
CA PHE A 381 12.75 13.10 0.47
C PHE A 381 11.94 13.97 1.44
N ALA A 382 12.43 14.21 2.67
CA ALA A 382 11.68 15.00 3.65
C ALA A 382 11.52 16.47 3.19
N THR A 383 12.57 17.06 2.60
CA THR A 383 12.52 18.40 2.02
C THR A 383 11.58 18.44 0.81
N PHE A 384 11.70 17.48 -0.09
CA PHE A 384 10.81 17.35 -1.24
C PHE A 384 9.34 17.26 -0.80
N PHE A 385 9.04 16.39 0.16
CA PHE A 385 7.68 16.18 0.65
C PHE A 385 7.11 17.39 1.41
N ALA A 386 7.96 18.12 2.16
CA ALA A 386 7.58 19.38 2.78
C ALA A 386 7.20 20.43 1.74
N ASP A 387 7.98 20.55 0.65
CA ASP A 387 7.66 21.45 -0.47
C ASP A 387 6.33 21.07 -1.15
N VAL A 388 6.09 19.77 -1.36
CA VAL A 388 4.83 19.27 -1.93
C VAL A 388 3.64 19.62 -1.03
N THR A 389 3.77 19.41 0.28
CA THR A 389 2.67 19.68 1.23
C THR A 389 2.42 21.17 1.44
N SER A 390 3.43 22.01 1.34
CA SER A 390 3.28 23.48 1.41
C SER A 390 2.81 24.11 0.09
N GLY A 391 2.82 23.34 -1.02
CA GLY A 391 2.48 23.83 -2.36
C GLY A 391 3.62 24.60 -3.05
N ALA A 392 4.84 24.41 -2.63
CA ALA A 392 6.04 25.05 -3.23
C ALA A 392 6.57 24.24 -4.42
N PHE A 393 5.72 23.97 -5.42
CA PHE A 393 6.05 23.20 -6.63
C PHE A 393 5.16 23.66 -7.79
N GLN A 394 5.53 23.28 -9.04
CA GLN A 394 4.65 23.29 -10.21
C GLN A 394 4.23 21.88 -10.57
N LEU A 395 5.20 20.94 -10.73
CA LEU A 395 4.97 19.52 -10.94
C LEU A 395 5.72 18.68 -9.91
N TYR A 396 5.15 17.53 -9.54
CA TYR A 396 5.82 16.45 -8.81
C TYR A 396 5.25 15.09 -9.17
N SER A 397 6.01 14.03 -8.92
CA SER A 397 5.51 12.66 -8.99
C SER A 397 5.67 11.98 -7.63
N LEU A 398 4.64 11.23 -7.24
CA LEU A 398 4.60 10.38 -6.04
C LEU A 398 3.83 9.08 -6.35
N ARG A 399 3.67 8.24 -5.33
CA ARG A 399 2.88 7.01 -5.39
C ARG A 399 1.79 7.03 -4.34
N TRP A 400 0.63 6.46 -4.69
CA TRP A 400 -0.37 6.02 -3.72
C TRP A 400 -0.08 4.57 -3.37
N ILE A 401 0.06 4.27 -2.08
CA ILE A 401 0.34 2.93 -1.56
C ILE A 401 -0.79 2.59 -0.58
N GLY A 402 -1.66 1.66 -0.94
CA GLY A 402 -2.80 1.19 -0.15
C GLY A 402 -4.00 2.14 -0.09
N GLY A 403 -3.79 3.44 0.04
CA GLY A 403 -4.87 4.41 0.27
C GLY A 403 -5.83 4.62 -0.91
N ASN A 404 -5.54 4.09 -2.11
CA ASN A 404 -6.37 4.19 -3.30
C ASN A 404 -7.19 2.92 -3.60
N GLU A 405 -7.27 2.00 -2.67
CA GLU A 405 -8.08 0.79 -2.80
C GLU A 405 -9.57 1.08 -2.56
N ASP A 406 -9.89 2.04 -1.68
CA ASP A 406 -11.24 2.53 -1.43
C ASP A 406 -11.52 3.84 -2.17
N PRO A 407 -12.74 4.02 -2.71
CA PRO A 407 -13.14 5.27 -3.37
C PRO A 407 -13.11 6.52 -2.47
N ASP A 408 -13.00 6.40 -1.16
CA ASP A 408 -12.85 7.55 -0.25
C ASP A 408 -11.53 8.31 -0.49
N ILE A 409 -10.58 7.72 -1.23
CA ILE A 409 -9.40 8.42 -1.74
C ILE A 409 -9.78 9.69 -2.51
N PHE A 410 -10.93 9.74 -3.17
CA PHE A 410 -11.39 10.92 -3.89
C PHE A 410 -11.69 12.09 -2.92
N GLU A 411 -12.27 11.79 -1.76
CA GLU A 411 -12.47 12.81 -0.72
C GLU A 411 -11.13 13.34 -0.21
N TYR A 412 -10.23 12.44 0.15
CA TYR A 412 -8.94 12.79 0.72
C TYR A 412 -8.04 13.57 -0.23
N SER A 413 -8.10 13.26 -1.55
CA SER A 413 -7.17 13.78 -2.57
C SER A 413 -7.73 14.88 -3.46
N PHE A 414 -9.06 15.03 -3.58
CA PHE A 414 -9.64 15.94 -4.55
C PHE A 414 -10.74 16.85 -4.01
N HIS A 415 -11.32 16.57 -2.83
CA HIS A 415 -12.30 17.45 -2.24
C HIS A 415 -11.66 18.80 -1.83
N SER A 416 -12.31 19.94 -2.11
CA SER A 416 -11.73 21.28 -1.92
C SER A 416 -11.47 21.62 -0.45
N ASN A 417 -12.13 20.95 0.52
CA ASN A 417 -11.87 21.15 1.95
C ASN A 417 -10.67 20.32 2.47
N ARG A 418 -10.00 19.54 1.58
CA ARG A 418 -8.88 18.62 1.90
C ARG A 418 -7.51 19.11 1.44
N PHE A 419 -7.35 20.41 1.29
CA PHE A 419 -6.00 20.97 1.12
C PHE A 419 -5.12 20.66 2.34
N PRO A 420 -3.82 20.44 2.15
CA PRO A 420 -2.91 20.24 3.26
C PRO A 420 -3.02 21.37 4.30
N PRO A 421 -2.93 21.12 5.62
CA PRO A 421 -2.65 19.82 6.24
C PRO A 421 -3.89 18.94 6.50
N LYS A 422 -5.11 19.35 6.08
CA LYS A 422 -6.37 18.64 6.37
C LYS A 422 -6.56 17.37 5.56
N GLY A 423 -5.86 17.22 4.44
CA GLY A 423 -5.91 16.07 3.54
C GLY A 423 -4.76 16.12 2.55
N ALA A 424 -4.91 15.38 1.44
CA ALA A 424 -3.89 15.23 0.42
C ALA A 424 -4.28 15.83 -0.95
N ASN A 425 -5.23 16.77 -0.98
CA ASN A 425 -5.49 17.56 -2.17
C ASN A 425 -4.34 18.57 -2.39
N ARG A 426 -3.15 18.03 -2.72
CA ARG A 426 -1.91 18.78 -2.91
C ARG A 426 -1.89 19.55 -4.23
N SER A 427 -2.75 19.16 -5.18
CA SER A 427 -2.95 19.91 -6.43
C SER A 427 -3.71 21.22 -6.23
N PHE A 428 -4.30 21.44 -5.07
CA PHE A 428 -5.19 22.56 -4.77
C PHE A 428 -6.36 22.63 -5.75
N TYR A 429 -6.82 21.46 -6.20
CA TYR A 429 -7.98 21.31 -7.08
C TYR A 429 -9.26 21.70 -6.35
N SER A 430 -10.14 22.42 -7.02
CA SER A 430 -11.44 22.82 -6.49
C SER A 430 -12.47 22.78 -7.60
N ASN A 431 -13.48 21.94 -7.42
CA ASN A 431 -14.61 21.81 -8.32
C ASN A 431 -15.87 21.49 -7.49
N PRO A 432 -16.86 22.41 -7.37
CA PRO A 432 -18.05 22.19 -6.55
C PRO A 432 -18.88 20.98 -6.97
N ARG A 433 -18.85 20.57 -8.25
CA ARG A 433 -19.52 19.35 -8.72
C ARG A 433 -18.85 18.11 -8.12
N ILE A 434 -17.52 18.05 -8.12
CA ILE A 434 -16.76 16.96 -7.52
C ILE A 434 -17.02 16.89 -6.02
N ASP A 435 -16.97 18.00 -5.31
CA ASP A 435 -17.26 18.06 -3.88
C ASP A 435 -18.65 17.47 -3.57
N SER A 436 -19.67 17.90 -4.34
CA SER A 436 -21.04 17.42 -4.17
C SER A 436 -21.19 15.92 -4.47
N LEU A 437 -20.58 15.40 -5.53
CA LEU A 437 -20.63 13.97 -5.90
C LEU A 437 -19.96 13.11 -4.83
N ILE A 438 -18.79 13.52 -4.33
CA ILE A 438 -18.07 12.83 -3.26
C ILE A 438 -18.92 12.79 -1.99
N ASP A 439 -19.49 13.92 -1.57
CA ASP A 439 -20.32 14.00 -0.37
C ASP A 439 -21.56 13.11 -0.47
N GLN A 440 -22.22 13.06 -1.64
CA GLN A 440 -23.34 12.17 -1.89
C GLN A 440 -22.92 10.71 -1.82
N ALA A 441 -21.80 10.33 -2.45
CA ALA A 441 -21.31 8.96 -2.45
C ALA A 441 -20.96 8.46 -1.05
N ARG A 442 -20.37 9.31 -0.19
CA ARG A 442 -20.05 8.98 1.18
C ARG A 442 -21.25 8.75 2.09
N ARG A 443 -22.38 9.41 1.78
CA ARG A 443 -23.66 9.25 2.52
C ARG A 443 -24.51 8.08 2.03
N GLN A 444 -24.21 7.56 0.86
CA GLN A 444 -24.96 6.48 0.24
C GLN A 444 -24.51 5.12 0.76
N THR A 445 -25.45 4.29 1.24
CA THR A 445 -25.16 2.94 1.74
C THR A 445 -25.32 1.86 0.65
N ASP A 446 -26.08 2.11 -0.42
CA ASP A 446 -26.20 1.20 -1.55
C ASP A 446 -24.95 1.27 -2.44
N GLN A 447 -24.24 0.15 -2.59
CA GLN A 447 -22.97 0.07 -3.32
C GLN A 447 -23.14 0.41 -4.81
N ASN A 448 -24.25 0.03 -5.45
CA ASN A 448 -24.47 0.32 -6.86
C ASN A 448 -24.75 1.81 -7.09
N ALA A 449 -25.45 2.46 -6.18
CA ALA A 449 -25.64 3.91 -6.22
C ALA A 449 -24.33 4.65 -5.98
N ARG A 450 -23.50 4.19 -5.02
CA ARG A 450 -22.14 4.71 -4.81
C ARG A 450 -21.28 4.57 -6.06
N LYS A 451 -21.29 3.39 -6.71
CA LYS A 451 -20.55 3.13 -7.95
C LYS A 451 -20.85 4.15 -9.03
N ARG A 452 -22.14 4.46 -9.25
CA ARG A 452 -22.53 5.48 -10.24
C ARG A 452 -22.00 6.87 -9.92
N LEU A 453 -22.07 7.29 -8.64
CA LEU A 453 -21.54 8.59 -8.22
C LEU A 453 -20.02 8.66 -8.39
N TYR A 454 -19.29 7.59 -8.05
CA TYR A 454 -17.84 7.54 -8.23
C TYR A 454 -17.43 7.40 -9.70
N ALA A 455 -18.26 6.84 -10.58
CA ALA A 455 -18.02 6.89 -12.02
C ALA A 455 -18.04 8.34 -12.52
N GLU A 456 -19.09 9.14 -12.15
CA GLU A 456 -19.13 10.56 -12.49
C GLU A 456 -17.95 11.35 -11.93
N VAL A 457 -17.48 11.04 -10.71
CA VAL A 457 -16.25 11.64 -10.15
C VAL A 457 -15.05 11.35 -11.04
N GLN A 458 -14.85 10.09 -11.45
CA GLN A 458 -13.74 9.68 -12.30
C GLN A 458 -13.78 10.34 -13.68
N GLU A 459 -14.98 10.42 -14.30
CA GLU A 459 -15.17 11.11 -15.57
C GLU A 459 -14.75 12.59 -15.50
N VAL A 460 -15.20 13.32 -14.48
CA VAL A 460 -14.87 14.74 -14.33
C VAL A 460 -13.37 14.92 -14.04
N LEU A 461 -12.79 14.10 -13.16
CA LEU A 461 -11.35 14.17 -12.86
C LEU A 461 -10.49 13.84 -14.09
N ALA A 462 -10.92 12.88 -14.92
CA ALA A 462 -10.23 12.57 -16.16
C ALA A 462 -10.27 13.73 -17.17
N GLN A 463 -11.36 14.52 -17.20
CA GLN A 463 -11.47 15.73 -18.03
C GLN A 463 -10.65 16.91 -17.49
N ASP A 464 -10.68 17.13 -16.18
CA ASP A 464 -10.02 18.27 -15.51
C ASP A 464 -8.51 18.07 -15.33
N VAL A 465 -8.04 16.82 -15.33
CA VAL A 465 -6.64 16.39 -15.22
C VAL A 465 -5.89 17.09 -14.06
N PRO A 466 -6.36 17.03 -12.80
CA PRO A 466 -5.56 17.51 -11.68
C PRO A 466 -4.32 16.62 -11.43
N TYR A 467 -4.41 15.34 -11.83
CA TYR A 467 -3.36 14.34 -11.88
C TYR A 467 -3.28 13.70 -13.27
N ILE A 468 -2.09 13.28 -13.68
CA ILE A 468 -1.90 12.28 -14.72
C ILE A 468 -1.62 10.96 -14.00
N ASN A 469 -2.54 10.02 -14.07
CA ASN A 469 -2.32 8.66 -13.62
C ASN A 469 -1.34 7.99 -14.58
N LEU A 470 -0.21 7.53 -14.09
CA LEU A 470 0.85 6.99 -14.94
C LEU A 470 0.72 5.48 -15.12
N TRP A 471 0.84 4.72 -14.03
CA TRP A 471 0.75 3.26 -14.01
C TRP A 471 0.44 2.72 -12.62
N TYR A 472 -0.13 1.51 -12.57
CA TYR A 472 -0.14 0.65 -11.39
C TYR A 472 1.03 -0.30 -11.45
N PHE A 473 1.73 -0.49 -10.32
CA PHE A 473 2.76 -1.51 -10.19
C PHE A 473 2.13 -2.87 -9.96
N ASP A 474 2.71 -3.91 -10.55
CA ASP A 474 2.35 -5.27 -10.19
C ASP A 474 2.95 -5.64 -8.83
N ASN A 475 2.25 -6.54 -8.15
CA ASN A 475 2.83 -7.27 -7.04
C ASN A 475 3.71 -8.39 -7.60
N VAL A 476 4.95 -8.48 -7.11
CA VAL A 476 5.92 -9.47 -7.56
C VAL A 476 6.49 -10.20 -6.35
N LEU A 477 6.28 -11.50 -6.31
CA LEU A 477 6.87 -12.42 -5.35
C LEU A 477 7.98 -13.22 -6.04
N VAL A 478 9.19 -13.11 -5.53
CA VAL A 478 10.30 -14.00 -5.91
C VAL A 478 10.49 -15.02 -4.80
N HIS A 479 10.46 -16.30 -5.14
CA HIS A 479 10.57 -17.35 -4.14
C HIS A 479 11.34 -18.59 -4.65
N THR A 480 11.85 -19.37 -3.72
CA THR A 480 12.47 -20.68 -4.03
C THR A 480 11.41 -21.70 -4.44
N ARG A 481 11.79 -22.70 -5.22
CA ARG A 481 10.88 -23.78 -5.65
C ARG A 481 10.34 -24.63 -4.52
N ARG A 482 10.89 -24.52 -3.31
CA ARG A 482 10.33 -25.17 -2.13
C ARG A 482 9.01 -24.51 -1.64
N VAL A 483 8.78 -23.23 -1.96
CA VAL A 483 7.52 -22.55 -1.68
C VAL A 483 6.50 -22.90 -2.76
N ARG A 484 5.30 -23.29 -2.37
CA ARG A 484 4.19 -23.67 -3.27
C ARG A 484 2.90 -23.01 -2.81
N ASN A 485 1.92 -22.91 -3.71
CA ASN A 485 0.59 -22.37 -3.43
C ASN A 485 0.59 -20.93 -2.89
N ALA A 486 1.55 -20.12 -3.34
CA ALA A 486 1.67 -18.72 -2.98
C ALA A 486 0.87 -17.85 -3.96
N THR A 487 -0.41 -17.61 -3.66
CA THR A 487 -1.29 -16.77 -4.49
C THR A 487 -1.25 -15.31 -4.01
N LEU A 488 -0.84 -14.41 -4.89
CA LEU A 488 -0.81 -12.97 -4.59
C LEU A 488 -2.20 -12.35 -4.68
N ASN A 489 -2.50 -11.44 -3.76
CA ASN A 489 -3.68 -10.57 -3.82
C ASN A 489 -3.32 -9.16 -4.34
N PRO A 490 -4.31 -8.35 -4.75
CA PRO A 490 -4.07 -7.01 -5.29
C PRO A 490 -3.38 -6.04 -4.31
N SER A 491 -3.68 -6.13 -3.01
CA SER A 491 -3.07 -5.27 -1.98
C SER A 491 -1.59 -5.54 -1.76
N GLY A 492 -1.07 -6.70 -2.22
CA GLY A 492 0.33 -7.08 -2.04
C GLY A 492 0.72 -7.28 -0.57
N ASN A 493 -0.25 -7.65 0.26
CA ASN A 493 -0.03 -8.03 1.65
C ASN A 493 0.52 -9.47 1.78
N TYR A 494 0.62 -9.98 3.01
CA TYR A 494 1.21 -11.29 3.28
C TYR A 494 0.19 -12.43 3.35
N ASP A 495 -1.02 -12.25 2.84
CA ASP A 495 -2.08 -13.26 2.86
C ASP A 495 -1.71 -14.58 2.19
N PHE A 496 -0.83 -14.54 1.19
CA PHE A 496 -0.33 -15.76 0.54
C PHE A 496 0.32 -16.75 1.54
N LEU A 497 0.84 -16.27 2.67
CA LEU A 497 1.41 -17.11 3.73
C LEU A 497 0.37 -17.99 4.43
N LYS A 498 -0.92 -17.63 4.35
CA LYS A 498 -2.02 -18.45 4.89
C LYS A 498 -2.23 -19.72 4.07
N THR A 499 -1.94 -19.68 2.76
CA THR A 499 -2.13 -20.80 1.82
C THR A 499 -0.84 -21.47 1.36
N ALA A 500 0.28 -20.77 1.45
CA ALA A 500 1.59 -21.27 1.05
C ALA A 500 2.01 -22.51 1.83
N GLU A 501 2.81 -23.35 1.17
CA GLU A 501 3.40 -24.58 1.72
C GLU A 501 4.90 -24.58 1.48
N ILE A 502 5.64 -25.31 2.32
CA ILE A 502 7.05 -25.61 2.09
C ILE A 502 7.20 -27.08 1.78
N SER A 503 7.86 -27.39 0.65
CA SER A 503 8.31 -28.75 0.34
C SER A 503 9.55 -29.07 1.16
N THR A 504 9.55 -30.21 1.82
CA THR A 504 10.67 -30.73 2.63
C THR A 504 11.73 -31.47 1.80
N GLN A 505 11.70 -31.34 0.45
CA GLN A 505 12.69 -31.97 -0.43
C GLN A 505 13.86 -31.05 -0.71
#